data_813d08f17cf3c5cbbdb5707feb9dbb28
#
_entry.id   813d08f17cf3c5cbbdb5707feb9dbb28
#
_cell.length_a   1.000
_cell.length_b   1.000
_cell.length_c   1.000
_cell.angle_alpha   90.00
_cell.angle_beta   90.00
_cell.angle_gamma   90.00
#
_symmetry.space_group_name_H-M   'P 1'
#
loop_
_entity.id
_entity.type
_entity.pdbx_description
1 polymer ?
#
loop_
_entity_poly.entity_id
_entity_poly.type
_entity_poly.pdbx_seq_one_letter_code
_entity_poly.pdbx_strand_id
1 'polypeptide(L)'
;MFEYINGWEWFPLGLFVFAAIIMIAFIKDSSMPFFGIIVLGMSLSLAYSTDSSNRAEAFVLKRFKEGQTIQCSLWRGEGTLVDPKANWKYVPEIGFVKGDQIHNDPRLCNVIAEEAPQPSVIPYTFVFFTLIFISFLLRHTVDHKEEEEDQEETMEKPHE
;
A
#
# COMPACT_ATOMS: atom_id res chain seq x y z
N MET A 1 9.95 -0.11 -7.26
CA MET A 1 8.84 -0.59 -6.43
C MET A 1 8.65 0.46 -5.36
N PHE A 2 7.44 0.85 -5.00
CA PHE A 2 7.14 1.89 -3.99
C PHE A 2 7.73 3.29 -4.27
N GLU A 3 8.07 3.60 -5.51
CA GLU A 3 8.71 4.87 -5.88
C GLU A 3 7.78 6.09 -5.68
N TYR A 4 6.47 5.85 -5.74
CA TYR A 4 5.44 6.88 -5.66
C TYR A 4 4.71 6.91 -4.31
N ILE A 5 5.13 6.09 -3.33
CA ILE A 5 4.56 6.15 -1.97
C ILE A 5 5.31 7.22 -1.17
N ASN A 6 4.57 8.21 -0.68
CA ASN A 6 5.13 9.29 0.11
C ASN A 6 5.55 8.83 1.52
N GLY A 7 6.51 9.53 2.14
CA GLY A 7 7.06 9.14 3.45
C GLY A 7 6.01 8.97 4.56
N TRP A 8 4.94 9.75 4.57
CA TRP A 8 3.84 9.63 5.52
C TRP A 8 2.97 8.39 5.32
N GLU A 9 2.83 7.92 4.09
CA GLU A 9 2.04 6.73 3.73
C GLU A 9 2.74 5.43 4.16
N TRP A 10 4.08 5.45 4.32
CA TRP A 10 4.86 4.33 4.82
C TRP A 10 4.59 4.00 6.28
N PHE A 11 4.29 5.01 7.10
CA PHE A 11 4.12 4.80 8.54
C PHE A 11 2.95 3.87 8.87
N PRO A 12 1.71 4.13 8.43
CA PRO A 12 0.60 3.23 8.69
C PRO A 12 0.78 1.86 8.03
N LEU A 13 1.33 1.79 6.82
CA LEU A 13 1.61 0.52 6.14
C LEU A 13 2.61 -0.33 6.93
N GLY A 14 3.69 0.27 7.41
CA GLY A 14 4.70 -0.41 8.23
C GLY A 14 4.12 -0.93 9.54
N LEU A 15 3.23 -0.17 10.18
CA LEU A 15 2.58 -0.57 11.42
C LEU A 15 1.66 -1.78 11.23
N PHE A 16 0.88 -1.82 10.15
CA PHE A 16 0.04 -2.97 9.80
C PHE A 16 0.86 -4.22 9.47
N VAL A 17 1.95 -4.06 8.72
CA VAL A 17 2.87 -5.17 8.41
C VAL A 17 3.50 -5.72 9.69
N PHE A 18 3.95 -4.84 10.58
CA PHE A 18 4.53 -5.24 11.88
C PHE A 18 3.52 -5.97 12.76
N ALA A 19 2.29 -5.46 12.87
CA ALA A 19 1.22 -6.13 13.60
C ALA A 19 0.89 -7.52 13.02
N ALA A 20 0.87 -7.66 11.70
CA ALA A 20 0.66 -8.94 11.03
C ALA A 20 1.76 -9.96 11.35
N ILE A 21 3.02 -9.53 11.35
CA ILE A 21 4.17 -10.37 11.71
C ILE A 21 4.05 -10.85 13.16
N ILE A 22 3.70 -9.96 14.09
CA ILE A 22 3.47 -10.34 15.50
C ILE A 22 2.35 -11.37 15.63
N MET A 23 1.23 -11.18 14.93
CA MET A 23 0.12 -12.14 14.95
C MET A 23 0.52 -13.52 14.45
N ILE A 24 1.33 -13.60 13.40
CA ILE A 24 1.76 -14.87 12.81
C ILE A 24 2.83 -15.55 13.67
N ALA A 25 3.82 -14.79 14.16
CA ALA A 25 5.02 -15.34 14.78
C ALA A 25 4.88 -15.60 16.28
N PHE A 26 4.19 -14.73 17.02
CA PHE A 26 4.27 -14.71 18.48
C PHE A 26 2.97 -15.08 19.20
N ILE A 27 1.82 -15.02 18.53
CA ILE A 27 0.56 -15.38 19.17
C ILE A 27 0.29 -16.87 19.01
N LYS A 28 0.16 -17.59 20.14
CA LYS A 28 0.00 -19.06 20.19
C LYS A 28 -1.39 -19.54 19.78
N ASP A 29 -2.40 -18.67 19.74
CA ASP A 29 -3.76 -19.05 19.30
C ASP A 29 -3.72 -19.53 17.83
N SER A 30 -4.29 -20.71 17.59
CA SER A 30 -4.27 -21.36 16.27
C SER A 30 -4.96 -20.57 15.16
N SER A 31 -5.87 -19.65 15.49
CA SER A 31 -6.58 -18.79 14.53
C SER A 31 -5.79 -17.53 14.14
N MET A 32 -4.88 -17.06 15.00
CA MET A 32 -4.18 -15.78 14.83
C MET A 32 -3.24 -15.72 13.61
N PRO A 33 -2.50 -16.79 13.23
CA PRO A 33 -1.71 -16.75 11.99
C PRO A 33 -2.55 -16.48 10.75
N PHE A 34 -3.78 -17.04 10.70
CA PHE A 34 -4.69 -16.80 9.58
C PHE A 34 -5.12 -15.34 9.49
N PHE A 35 -5.48 -14.71 10.62
CA PHE A 35 -5.79 -13.29 10.68
C PHE A 35 -4.57 -12.42 10.31
N GLY A 36 -3.38 -12.78 10.77
CA GLY A 36 -2.15 -12.11 10.40
C GLY A 36 -1.88 -12.12 8.89
N ILE A 37 -2.12 -13.23 8.22
CA ILE A 37 -1.98 -13.36 6.75
C ILE A 37 -3.00 -12.45 6.04
N ILE A 38 -4.25 -12.37 6.53
CA ILE A 38 -5.26 -11.47 5.96
C ILE A 38 -4.84 -10.01 6.12
N VAL A 39 -4.40 -9.60 7.31
CA VAL A 39 -3.93 -8.23 7.58
C VAL A 39 -2.74 -7.87 6.69
N LEU A 40 -1.79 -8.78 6.50
CA LEU A 40 -0.65 -8.60 5.60
C LEU A 40 -1.11 -8.43 4.15
N GLY A 41 -2.04 -9.26 3.68
CA GLY A 41 -2.61 -9.15 2.34
C GLY A 41 -3.32 -7.80 2.10
N MET A 42 -4.12 -7.36 3.08
CA MET A 42 -4.78 -6.05 3.03
C MET A 42 -3.77 -4.90 2.98
N SER A 43 -2.71 -4.95 3.79
CA SER A 43 -1.67 -3.92 3.84
C SER A 43 -0.95 -3.78 2.50
N LEU A 44 -0.59 -4.89 1.87
CA LEU A 44 0.08 -4.88 0.55
C LEU A 44 -0.88 -4.48 -0.58
N SER A 45 -2.16 -4.81 -0.47
CA SER A 45 -3.19 -4.35 -1.41
C SER A 45 -3.37 -2.84 -1.33
N LEU A 46 -3.37 -2.27 -0.12
CA LEU A 46 -3.40 -0.81 0.09
C LEU A 46 -2.14 -0.15 -0.47
N ALA A 47 -0.96 -0.72 -0.23
CA ALA A 47 0.31 -0.22 -0.78
C ALA A 47 0.29 -0.19 -2.32
N TYR A 48 -0.21 -1.26 -2.95
CA TYR A 48 -0.37 -1.33 -4.40
C TYR A 48 -1.34 -0.26 -4.91
N SER A 49 -2.49 -0.10 -4.26
CA SER A 49 -3.51 0.89 -4.64
C SER A 49 -2.96 2.31 -4.53
N THR A 50 -2.22 2.62 -3.46
CA THR A 50 -1.59 3.93 -3.25
C THR A 50 -0.53 4.22 -4.32
N ASP A 51 0.37 3.26 -4.59
CA ASP A 51 1.39 3.39 -5.64
C ASP A 51 0.76 3.60 -7.02
N SER A 52 -0.31 2.84 -7.33
CA SER A 52 -1.08 2.99 -8.57
C SER A 52 -1.70 4.37 -8.72
N SER A 53 -2.35 4.86 -7.65
CA SER A 53 -3.00 6.18 -7.64
C SER A 53 -1.99 7.32 -7.81
N ASN A 54 -0.87 7.25 -7.09
CA ASN A 54 0.16 8.28 -7.17
C ASN A 54 0.90 8.28 -8.52
N ARG A 55 1.06 7.11 -9.16
CA ARG A 55 1.56 7.01 -10.55
C ARG A 55 0.59 7.63 -11.54
N ALA A 56 -0.69 7.34 -11.39
CA ALA A 56 -1.72 7.93 -12.25
C ALA A 56 -1.72 9.46 -12.14
N GLU A 57 -1.65 10.00 -10.93
CA GLU A 57 -1.51 11.44 -10.69
C GLU A 57 -0.27 12.02 -11.37
N ALA A 58 0.90 11.43 -11.13
CA ALA A 58 2.15 11.88 -11.73
C ALA A 58 2.12 11.84 -13.27
N PHE A 59 1.50 10.81 -13.84
CA PHE A 59 1.32 10.67 -15.28
C PHE A 59 0.42 11.76 -15.84
N VAL A 60 -0.76 11.98 -15.23
CA VAL A 60 -1.70 13.03 -15.63
C VAL A 60 -1.07 14.41 -15.58
N LEU A 61 -0.35 14.73 -14.49
CA LEU A 61 0.33 16.01 -14.34
C LEU A 61 1.44 16.21 -15.38
N LYS A 62 2.18 15.15 -15.71
CA LYS A 62 3.20 15.19 -16.75
C LYS A 62 2.57 15.51 -18.10
N ARG A 63 1.52 14.79 -18.48
CA ARG A 63 0.81 14.98 -19.77
C ARG A 63 0.14 16.34 -19.88
N PHE A 64 -0.43 16.83 -18.78
CA PHE A 64 -0.97 18.19 -18.73
C PHE A 64 0.11 19.25 -18.97
N LYS A 65 1.30 19.11 -18.36
CA LYS A 65 2.45 20.02 -18.61
C LYS A 65 2.96 19.94 -20.04
N GLU A 66 2.84 18.80 -20.71
CA GLU A 66 3.15 18.60 -22.13
C GLU A 66 2.09 19.20 -23.07
N GLY A 67 1.02 19.79 -22.52
CA GLY A 67 -0.03 20.45 -23.29
C GLY A 67 -1.16 19.52 -23.76
N GLN A 68 -1.26 18.32 -23.21
CA GLN A 68 -2.36 17.39 -23.53
C GLN A 68 -3.63 17.73 -22.75
N THR A 69 -4.77 17.49 -23.38
CA THR A 69 -6.08 17.60 -22.75
C THR A 69 -6.35 16.35 -21.92
N ILE A 70 -6.80 16.56 -20.68
CA ILE A 70 -7.18 15.51 -19.76
C ILE A 70 -8.67 15.57 -19.46
N GLN A 71 -9.27 14.44 -19.15
CA GLN A 71 -10.67 14.31 -18.74
C GLN A 71 -10.74 14.00 -17.26
N CYS A 72 -11.35 14.90 -16.48
CA CYS A 72 -11.55 14.71 -15.06
C CYS A 72 -13.00 14.31 -14.77
N SER A 73 -13.19 13.18 -14.11
CA SER A 73 -14.52 12.70 -13.73
C SER A 73 -14.97 13.39 -12.44
N LEU A 74 -16.19 13.90 -12.42
CA LEU A 74 -16.88 14.26 -11.18
C LEU A 74 -17.64 13.05 -10.67
N TRP A 75 -17.68 12.86 -9.36
CA TRP A 75 -18.31 11.68 -8.71
C TRP A 75 -19.81 11.50 -9.06
N ARG A 76 -20.43 12.46 -9.74
CA ARG A 76 -21.86 12.44 -10.12
C ARG A 76 -22.19 13.12 -11.44
N GLY A 77 -21.27 13.29 -12.38
CA GLY A 77 -21.56 14.05 -13.58
C GLY A 77 -20.68 13.75 -14.78
N GLU A 78 -20.97 14.45 -15.86
CA GLU A 78 -20.17 14.44 -17.08
C GLU A 78 -18.74 14.86 -16.78
N GLY A 79 -17.77 14.14 -17.33
CA GLY A 79 -16.36 14.46 -17.14
C GLY A 79 -16.04 15.85 -17.72
N THR A 80 -15.31 16.64 -16.97
CA THR A 80 -14.85 17.95 -17.44
C THR A 80 -13.55 17.81 -18.19
N LEU A 81 -13.46 18.44 -19.37
CA LEU A 81 -12.23 18.52 -20.13
C LEU A 81 -11.36 19.65 -19.58
N VAL A 82 -10.17 19.27 -19.13
CA VAL A 82 -9.17 20.17 -18.60
C VAL A 82 -8.06 20.29 -19.64
N ASP A 83 -8.01 21.43 -20.34
CA ASP A 83 -7.08 21.71 -21.42
C ASP A 83 -6.18 22.90 -21.03
N PRO A 84 -4.87 22.75 -21.02
CA PRO A 84 -3.93 23.86 -20.78
C PRO A 84 -4.14 25.04 -21.73
N LYS A 85 -4.53 24.76 -22.99
CA LYS A 85 -4.80 25.79 -24.00
C LYS A 85 -6.08 26.58 -23.73
N ALA A 86 -6.99 26.01 -22.92
CA ALA A 86 -8.23 26.67 -22.51
C ALA A 86 -8.09 27.41 -21.16
N ASN A 87 -6.88 27.85 -20.80
CA ASN A 87 -6.54 28.56 -19.56
C ASN A 87 -6.71 27.77 -18.27
N TRP A 88 -6.74 26.44 -18.34
CA TRP A 88 -6.59 25.63 -17.13
C TRP A 88 -5.15 25.67 -16.63
N LYS A 89 -5.00 25.75 -15.31
CA LYS A 89 -3.70 25.74 -14.63
C LYS A 89 -3.74 24.71 -13.50
N TYR A 90 -2.63 24.02 -13.31
CA TYR A 90 -2.45 23.19 -12.13
C TYR A 90 -1.81 24.02 -11.01
N VAL A 91 -2.47 24.02 -9.87
CA VAL A 91 -1.98 24.65 -8.62
C VAL A 91 -1.76 23.55 -7.60
N PRO A 92 -0.53 23.36 -7.08
CA PRO A 92 -0.27 22.39 -6.02
C PRO A 92 -1.23 22.57 -4.85
N GLU A 93 -1.68 21.46 -4.24
CA GLU A 93 -2.62 21.41 -3.13
C GLU A 93 -4.08 21.79 -3.46
N ILE A 94 -4.33 22.51 -4.57
CA ILE A 94 -5.67 22.91 -5.00
C ILE A 94 -6.18 22.03 -6.15
N GLY A 95 -5.29 21.61 -7.07
CA GLY A 95 -5.65 20.85 -8.27
C GLY A 95 -5.70 21.70 -9.54
N PHE A 96 -6.58 21.34 -10.48
CA PHE A 96 -6.76 22.07 -11.74
C PHE A 96 -7.76 23.19 -11.56
N VAL A 97 -7.39 24.42 -11.95
CA VAL A 97 -8.16 25.64 -11.72
C VAL A 97 -8.34 26.41 -13.02
N LYS A 98 -9.57 26.91 -13.25
CA LYS A 98 -9.91 27.82 -14.34
C LYS A 98 -11.00 28.81 -13.87
N GLY A 99 -10.63 30.06 -13.58
CA GLY A 99 -11.56 31.01 -12.97
C GLY A 99 -12.10 30.46 -11.64
N ASP A 100 -13.41 30.31 -11.54
CA ASP A 100 -14.10 29.78 -10.36
C ASP A 100 -14.26 28.24 -10.37
N GLN A 101 -13.84 27.58 -11.46
CA GLN A 101 -13.91 26.13 -11.58
C GLN A 101 -12.65 25.50 -10.98
N ILE A 102 -12.85 24.49 -10.10
CA ILE A 102 -11.78 23.78 -9.42
C ILE A 102 -12.03 22.28 -9.53
N HIS A 103 -11.01 21.53 -9.94
CA HIS A 103 -10.93 20.07 -9.83
C HIS A 103 -9.83 19.70 -8.85
N ASN A 104 -10.19 19.35 -7.63
CA ASN A 104 -9.27 19.21 -6.51
C ASN A 104 -8.40 17.95 -6.57
N ASP A 105 -8.84 16.89 -7.25
CA ASP A 105 -8.13 15.62 -7.23
C ASP A 105 -7.69 15.20 -8.65
N PRO A 106 -6.38 15.35 -8.97
CA PRO A 106 -5.83 14.89 -10.24
C PRO A 106 -5.92 13.36 -10.46
N ARG A 107 -6.12 12.57 -9.38
CA ARG A 107 -6.27 11.11 -9.44
C ARG A 107 -7.56 10.67 -10.11
N LEU A 108 -8.56 11.56 -10.13
CA LEU A 108 -9.83 11.35 -10.82
C LEU A 108 -9.79 11.75 -12.29
N CYS A 109 -8.60 12.14 -12.79
CA CYS A 109 -8.42 12.57 -14.17
C CYS A 109 -7.69 11.49 -14.97
N ASN A 110 -8.03 11.36 -16.25
CA ASN A 110 -7.41 10.46 -17.20
C ASN A 110 -6.97 11.20 -18.46
N VAL A 111 -5.91 10.73 -19.09
CA VAL A 111 -5.50 11.20 -20.42
C VAL A 111 -6.39 10.52 -21.47
N ILE A 112 -6.99 11.28 -22.37
CA ILE A 112 -8.02 10.77 -23.32
C ILE A 112 -7.48 9.66 -24.23
N ALA A 113 -6.19 9.72 -24.59
CA ALA A 113 -5.58 8.81 -25.55
C ALA A 113 -4.64 7.76 -24.94
N GLU A 114 -4.37 7.82 -23.66
CA GLU A 114 -3.34 6.99 -23.02
C GLU A 114 -3.78 6.59 -21.62
N GLU A 115 -3.54 5.32 -21.26
CA GLU A 115 -3.75 4.83 -19.90
C GLU A 115 -2.51 5.08 -19.04
N ALA A 116 -2.73 5.40 -17.77
CA ALA A 116 -1.64 5.55 -16.82
C ALA A 116 -0.92 4.20 -16.61
N PRO A 117 0.41 4.17 -16.55
CA PRO A 117 1.17 2.95 -16.36
C PRO A 117 0.88 2.35 -14.99
N GLN A 118 0.36 1.12 -14.99
CA GLN A 118 0.07 0.39 -13.76
C GLN A 118 1.36 -0.18 -13.14
N PRO A 119 1.48 -0.20 -11.79
CA PRO A 119 2.59 -0.87 -11.15
C PRO A 119 2.52 -2.39 -11.39
N SER A 120 3.69 -3.04 -11.50
CA SER A 120 3.74 -4.50 -11.59
C SER A 120 3.28 -5.13 -10.28
N VAL A 121 2.43 -6.15 -10.35
CA VAL A 121 1.97 -6.93 -9.19
C VAL A 121 3.06 -7.86 -8.64
N ILE A 122 3.98 -8.32 -9.50
CA ILE A 122 5.00 -9.31 -9.16
C ILE A 122 5.81 -8.97 -7.90
N PRO A 123 6.38 -7.74 -7.73
CA PRO A 123 7.16 -7.42 -6.55
C PRO A 123 6.34 -7.39 -5.26
N TYR A 124 5.06 -7.02 -5.31
CA TYR A 124 4.17 -7.05 -4.14
C TYR A 124 3.89 -8.49 -3.70
N THR A 125 3.65 -9.37 -4.66
CA THR A 125 3.45 -10.80 -4.41
C THR A 125 4.72 -11.44 -3.81
N PHE A 126 5.89 -11.09 -4.33
CA PHE A 126 7.16 -11.58 -3.79
C PHE A 126 7.38 -11.15 -2.33
N VAL A 127 7.14 -9.86 -2.02
CA VAL A 127 7.22 -9.34 -0.64
C VAL A 127 6.23 -10.05 0.28
N PHE A 128 5.01 -10.29 -0.19
CA PHE A 128 3.98 -11.01 0.58
C PHE A 128 4.46 -12.40 1.02
N PHE A 129 4.90 -13.22 0.07
CA PHE A 129 5.38 -14.57 0.39
C PHE A 129 6.66 -14.56 1.24
N THR A 130 7.56 -13.61 1.01
CA THR A 130 8.79 -13.47 1.80
C THR A 130 8.47 -13.15 3.26
N LEU A 131 7.55 -12.21 3.52
CA LEU A 131 7.14 -11.85 4.87
C LEU A 131 6.43 -12.99 5.59
N ILE A 132 5.55 -13.74 4.90
CA ILE A 132 4.94 -14.95 5.45
C ILE A 132 6.02 -15.96 5.83
N PHE A 133 6.94 -16.25 4.93
CA PHE A 133 8.01 -17.22 5.18
C PHE A 133 8.88 -16.84 6.38
N ILE A 134 9.29 -15.57 6.47
CA ILE A 134 10.05 -15.06 7.63
C ILE A 134 9.24 -15.20 8.93
N SER A 135 7.95 -14.88 8.90
CA SER A 135 7.08 -14.98 10.08
C SER A 135 6.94 -16.42 10.58
N PHE A 136 6.84 -17.39 9.67
CA PHE A 136 6.82 -18.80 10.04
C PHE A 136 8.17 -19.31 10.57
N LEU A 137 9.30 -18.83 10.02
CA LEU A 137 10.63 -19.14 10.56
C LEU A 137 10.77 -18.61 11.99
N LEU A 138 10.34 -17.38 12.25
CA LEU A 138 10.37 -16.79 13.58
C LEU A 138 9.51 -17.61 14.57
N ARG A 139 8.32 -18.02 14.15
CA ARG A 139 7.46 -18.89 14.97
C ARG A 139 8.15 -20.19 15.34
N HIS A 140 8.73 -20.87 14.36
CA HIS A 140 9.43 -22.13 14.59
C HIS A 140 10.60 -21.98 15.60
N THR A 141 11.34 -20.85 15.52
CA THR A 141 12.44 -20.60 16.47
C THR A 141 11.95 -20.29 17.89
N VAL A 142 10.77 -19.67 18.03
CA VAL A 142 10.16 -19.41 19.35
C VAL A 142 9.66 -20.70 19.98
N ASP A 143 8.95 -21.53 19.21
CA ASP A 143 8.42 -22.81 19.70
C ASP A 143 9.55 -23.75 20.18
N HIS A 144 10.68 -23.82 19.47
CA HIS A 144 11.84 -24.63 19.89
C HIS A 144 12.49 -24.17 21.21
N LYS A 145 12.59 -22.87 21.44
CA LYS A 145 13.17 -22.36 22.68
C LYS A 145 12.33 -22.70 23.92
N GLU A 146 11.00 -22.63 23.77
CA GLU A 146 10.11 -22.97 24.87
C GLU A 146 10.19 -24.47 25.24
N GLU A 147 10.32 -25.35 24.22
CA GLU A 147 10.50 -26.78 24.46
C GLU A 147 11.82 -27.09 25.21
N GLU A 148 12.90 -26.35 24.95
CA GLU A 148 14.16 -26.49 25.65
C GLU A 148 14.08 -26.02 27.13
N GLU A 149 13.40 -24.87 27.38
CA GLU A 149 13.19 -24.33 28.73
C GLU A 149 12.32 -25.26 29.59
N ASP A 150 11.25 -25.84 29.03
CA ASP A 150 10.37 -26.77 29.72
C ASP A 150 11.10 -28.10 30.10
N GLN A 151 12.06 -28.53 29.26
CA GLN A 151 12.87 -29.70 29.55
C GLN A 151 13.92 -29.47 30.67
N GLU A 152 14.54 -28.28 30.74
CA GLU A 152 15.45 -27.90 31.82
C GLU A 152 14.72 -27.81 33.17
N GLU A 153 13.53 -27.21 33.21
CA GLU A 153 12.73 -27.07 34.44
C GLU A 153 12.26 -28.43 35.00
N THR A 154 11.97 -29.40 34.10
CA THR A 154 11.59 -30.75 34.51
C THR A 154 12.75 -31.59 35.05
N MET A 155 14.00 -31.33 34.63
CA MET A 155 15.16 -32.03 35.12
C MET A 155 15.67 -31.48 36.47
N GLU A 156 15.35 -30.23 36.82
CA GLU A 156 15.84 -29.58 38.04
C GLU A 156 14.96 -29.84 39.29
N LYS A 157 13.76 -30.45 39.14
CA LYS A 157 12.93 -30.82 40.27
C LYS A 157 13.43 -32.11 40.93
N PRO A 158 14.13 -32.06 42.12
CA PRO A 158 14.53 -33.24 42.84
C PRO A 158 13.27 -33.97 43.34
N HIS A 159 13.26 -35.27 43.19
CA HIS A 159 12.26 -36.15 43.79
C HIS A 159 12.35 -36.00 45.33
N GLU A 160 11.42 -35.31 45.96
CA GLU A 160 11.11 -35.44 47.36
C GLU A 160 10.22 -36.64 47.64
#